data_93ebed250ed9d69c018c44309238eb2f
#
_entry.id   93ebed250ed9d69c018c44309238eb2f
#
_cell.length_a   1.000
_cell.length_b   1.000
_cell.length_c   1.000
_cell.angle_alpha   90.00
_cell.angle_beta   90.00
_cell.angle_gamma   90.00
#
_symmetry.space_group_name_H-M   'P 1'
#
loop_
_entity.id
_entity.type
_entity.pdbx_description
1 polymer ?
#
loop_
_entity_poly.entity_id
_entity_poly.type
_entity_poly.pdbx_seq_one_letter_code
_entity_poly.pdbx_strand_id
1 'polypeptide(L)'
;MAEDNDGVKKIFHTFFNGEAIGAGDNTHSVSDYFKDMSGGKFTPEFVITDPVTLSKERSYYGNAQGGNRRTVFRNEALDSLSRQIKDRVGELDTDADGMIDGVVIVFTGCGANVGDEDGMHPACWTGMVSRAGISYATALVAPELLGMDNSLQGGRNEAKLNGIGVFVHEISHMLGLPDFYDLNYKAPGMDYWSLMDYGEYWSNGYHPTPYTAYERHFMGWTTLVELSEPTHVPAMKSLAEGGSAYIIYNDGNRDEYYILENRNANDPWSRSLCTSLGNGMMIYHVDFDASKWSGNKVNTDIKRQRMTIIPANGHFEICDNLMEDMPKYVSELRGHLWPLSSNESVLAYFGLKGNNSLTDVERTEGDRVAPAAVLHTPNTDGEYLMHKPITDIAYDNATRTVSFSFMEGGETGIDDEMEHVSSSADAPVSVYSMDGRKVARCRRSYLSNLPGGIYVVRDMLTGKTAKTIVAK
;
A
#
# COMPACT_ATOMS: atom_id res chain seq x y z
N MET A 1 -28.14 -3.54 -21.16
CA MET A 1 -28.29 -4.60 -20.14
C MET A 1 -29.09 -5.74 -20.75
N ALA A 2 -28.90 -6.96 -20.28
CA ALA A 2 -29.62 -8.12 -20.80
C ALA A 2 -31.12 -7.98 -20.51
N GLU A 3 -31.95 -8.39 -21.45
CA GLU A 3 -33.42 -8.31 -21.37
C GLU A 3 -34.04 -9.49 -20.60
N ASP A 4 -33.23 -10.48 -20.21
CA ASP A 4 -33.66 -11.69 -19.52
C ASP A 4 -32.64 -12.16 -18.47
N ASN A 5 -33.06 -13.06 -17.57
CA ASN A 5 -32.22 -13.57 -16.49
C ASN A 5 -30.98 -14.33 -16.99
N ASP A 6 -31.06 -15.03 -18.10
CA ASP A 6 -29.92 -15.79 -18.64
C ASP A 6 -28.86 -14.87 -19.19
N GLY A 7 -29.26 -13.76 -19.81
CA GLY A 7 -28.34 -12.72 -20.23
C GLY A 7 -27.64 -12.02 -19.06
N VAL A 8 -28.36 -11.71 -17.98
CA VAL A 8 -27.79 -11.15 -16.74
C VAL A 8 -26.77 -12.12 -16.14
N LYS A 9 -27.11 -13.40 -16.01
CA LYS A 9 -26.19 -14.42 -15.47
C LYS A 9 -24.93 -14.55 -16.32
N LYS A 10 -25.05 -14.50 -17.63
CA LYS A 10 -23.91 -14.59 -18.55
C LYS A 10 -22.97 -13.39 -18.37
N ILE A 11 -23.50 -12.17 -18.22
CA ILE A 11 -22.69 -10.96 -17.96
C ILE A 11 -21.90 -11.14 -16.66
N PHE A 12 -22.57 -11.50 -15.57
CA PHE A 12 -21.90 -11.68 -14.28
C PHE A 12 -20.99 -12.90 -14.24
N HIS A 13 -21.32 -13.99 -14.95
CA HIS A 13 -20.38 -15.10 -15.08
C HIS A 13 -19.08 -14.65 -15.74
N THR A 14 -19.15 -13.87 -16.83
CA THR A 14 -17.95 -13.29 -17.45
C THR A 14 -17.22 -12.33 -16.53
N PHE A 15 -17.96 -11.48 -15.81
CA PHE A 15 -17.40 -10.50 -14.88
C PHE A 15 -16.60 -11.16 -13.72
N PHE A 16 -17.13 -12.23 -13.16
CA PHE A 16 -16.52 -12.90 -12.02
C PHE A 16 -15.51 -13.98 -12.42
N ASN A 17 -15.79 -14.78 -13.46
CA ASN A 17 -15.02 -16.00 -13.80
C ASN A 17 -14.40 -15.96 -15.19
N GLY A 18 -14.82 -15.03 -16.06
CA GLY A 18 -14.43 -15.06 -17.48
C GLY A 18 -12.95 -14.76 -17.68
N GLU A 19 -12.38 -15.37 -18.69
CA GLU A 19 -11.11 -14.91 -19.24
C GLU A 19 -11.36 -13.60 -19.95
N ALA A 20 -10.94 -12.53 -19.35
CA ALA A 20 -10.92 -11.17 -19.87
C ALA A 20 -12.07 -10.84 -20.81
N ILE A 21 -12.81 -9.79 -20.63
CA ILE A 21 -13.40 -9.09 -21.73
C ILE A 21 -14.92 -9.00 -21.74
N GLY A 22 -15.31 -7.77 -21.86
CA GLY A 22 -16.61 -7.41 -22.41
C GLY A 22 -17.71 -7.22 -21.37
N ALA A 23 -17.38 -7.26 -20.11
CA ALA A 23 -18.27 -6.78 -19.07
C ALA A 23 -17.92 -5.30 -18.76
N GLY A 24 -18.48 -4.39 -19.56
CA GLY A 24 -18.13 -2.96 -19.50
C GLY A 24 -16.70 -2.70 -20.02
N ASP A 25 -15.96 -1.83 -19.33
CA ASP A 25 -14.56 -1.50 -19.66
C ASP A 25 -13.55 -2.41 -18.90
N ASN A 26 -14.03 -3.45 -18.20
CA ASN A 26 -13.17 -4.42 -17.52
C ASN A 26 -12.39 -5.26 -18.54
N THR A 27 -11.10 -5.42 -18.32
CA THR A 27 -10.22 -6.24 -19.16
C THR A 27 -9.88 -7.59 -18.52
N HIS A 28 -10.18 -7.75 -17.25
CA HIS A 28 -9.96 -8.94 -16.44
C HIS A 28 -11.17 -9.23 -15.58
N SER A 29 -11.35 -10.48 -15.19
CA SER A 29 -12.38 -10.88 -14.23
C SER A 29 -11.90 -10.72 -12.78
N VAL A 30 -12.85 -10.84 -11.84
CA VAL A 30 -12.52 -10.92 -10.41
C VAL A 30 -11.61 -12.11 -10.11
N SER A 31 -11.87 -13.27 -10.71
CA SER A 31 -11.06 -14.48 -10.56
C SER A 31 -9.64 -14.31 -11.10
N ASP A 32 -9.48 -13.62 -12.25
CA ASP A 32 -8.15 -13.34 -12.83
C ASP A 32 -7.30 -12.51 -11.87
N TYR A 33 -7.90 -11.51 -11.19
CA TYR A 33 -7.18 -10.70 -10.22
C TYR A 33 -6.55 -11.57 -9.13
N PHE A 34 -7.35 -12.41 -8.46
CA PHE A 34 -6.85 -13.26 -7.38
C PHE A 34 -5.88 -14.33 -7.86
N LYS A 35 -6.12 -14.91 -9.03
CA LYS A 35 -5.20 -15.85 -9.66
C LYS A 35 -3.82 -15.24 -9.87
N ASP A 36 -3.77 -14.02 -10.42
CA ASP A 36 -2.50 -13.33 -10.68
C ASP A 36 -1.83 -12.85 -9.38
N MET A 37 -2.60 -12.30 -8.42
CA MET A 37 -2.07 -11.88 -7.13
C MET A 37 -1.47 -13.04 -6.34
N SER A 38 -2.07 -14.21 -6.42
CA SER A 38 -1.64 -15.43 -5.71
C SER A 38 -0.56 -16.24 -6.43
N GLY A 39 -0.26 -15.91 -7.69
CA GLY A 39 0.58 -16.75 -8.55
C GLY A 39 -0.09 -18.11 -8.81
N GLY A 40 -1.41 -18.13 -8.95
CA GLY A 40 -2.23 -19.30 -9.21
C GLY A 40 -2.55 -20.18 -7.99
N LYS A 41 -2.15 -19.78 -6.78
CA LYS A 41 -2.46 -20.51 -5.54
C LYS A 41 -3.92 -20.38 -5.11
N PHE A 42 -4.57 -19.29 -5.50
CA PHE A 42 -5.96 -19.02 -5.22
C PHE A 42 -6.66 -18.52 -6.49
N THR A 43 -7.61 -19.30 -6.97
CA THR A 43 -8.42 -18.99 -8.15
C THR A 43 -9.87 -19.24 -7.77
N PRO A 44 -10.59 -18.22 -7.24
CA PRO A 44 -11.97 -18.40 -6.82
C PRO A 44 -12.88 -18.66 -8.02
N GLU A 45 -13.83 -19.57 -7.87
CA GLU A 45 -14.90 -19.84 -8.83
C GLU A 45 -16.22 -19.35 -8.23
N PHE A 46 -16.97 -18.56 -8.99
CA PHE A 46 -18.21 -17.95 -8.54
C PHE A 46 -19.42 -18.63 -9.22
N VAL A 47 -20.32 -19.15 -8.42
CA VAL A 47 -21.61 -19.67 -8.87
C VAL A 47 -22.60 -18.52 -8.99
N ILE A 48 -23.03 -18.21 -10.21
CA ILE A 48 -23.98 -17.14 -10.47
C ILE A 48 -25.41 -17.68 -10.39
N THR A 49 -26.19 -17.15 -9.45
CA THR A 49 -27.59 -17.54 -9.23
C THR A 49 -28.56 -16.71 -10.07
N ASP A 50 -29.84 -17.07 -10.06
CA ASP A 50 -30.85 -16.24 -10.65
C ASP A 50 -31.03 -14.93 -9.86
N PRO A 51 -31.34 -13.81 -10.53
CA PRO A 51 -31.62 -12.55 -9.85
C PRO A 51 -32.78 -12.71 -8.83
N VAL A 52 -32.66 -12.02 -7.70
CA VAL A 52 -33.70 -12.00 -6.68
C VAL A 52 -34.36 -10.64 -6.61
N THR A 53 -35.66 -10.62 -6.42
CA THR A 53 -36.43 -9.39 -6.17
C THR A 53 -36.73 -9.29 -4.69
N LEU A 54 -36.33 -8.19 -4.07
CA LEU A 54 -36.58 -7.92 -2.66
C LEU A 54 -37.94 -7.25 -2.44
N SER A 55 -38.37 -7.18 -1.17
CA SER A 55 -39.70 -6.71 -0.80
C SER A 55 -39.89 -5.18 -0.94
N LYS A 56 -38.80 -4.43 -1.00
CA LYS A 56 -38.79 -2.94 -1.05
C LYS A 56 -37.94 -2.44 -2.21
N GLU A 57 -38.18 -1.20 -2.60
CA GLU A 57 -37.37 -0.48 -3.58
C GLU A 57 -35.98 -0.18 -3.04
N ARG A 58 -35.01 0.04 -3.96
CA ARG A 58 -33.61 0.30 -3.65
C ARG A 58 -33.43 1.45 -2.65
N SER A 59 -34.13 2.55 -2.82
CA SER A 59 -34.10 3.72 -1.93
C SER A 59 -34.46 3.39 -0.46
N TYR A 60 -35.30 2.38 -0.24
CA TYR A 60 -35.60 1.94 1.14
C TYR A 60 -34.36 1.39 1.86
N TYR A 61 -33.46 0.72 1.16
CA TYR A 61 -32.23 0.14 1.72
C TYR A 61 -31.06 1.12 1.70
N GLY A 62 -31.13 2.14 0.87
CA GLY A 62 -30.09 3.13 0.65
C GLY A 62 -29.87 4.11 1.81
N ASN A 63 -28.89 4.99 1.64
CA ASN A 63 -28.44 5.92 2.68
C ASN A 63 -29.39 7.14 2.88
N ALA A 64 -30.07 7.58 1.84
CA ALA A 64 -30.92 8.80 1.86
C ALA A 64 -32.05 8.78 2.92
N GLN A 65 -32.50 7.61 3.30
CA GLN A 65 -33.60 7.45 4.28
C GLN A 65 -33.13 7.48 5.75
N GLY A 66 -31.89 7.93 6.02
CA GLY A 66 -31.36 8.10 7.38
C GLY A 66 -31.17 6.82 8.19
N GLY A 67 -31.18 5.68 7.54
CA GLY A 67 -30.98 4.38 8.20
C GLY A 67 -30.19 3.44 7.30
N ASN A 68 -28.99 3.07 7.75
CA ASN A 68 -28.22 2.03 7.11
C ASN A 68 -28.97 0.68 7.21
N ARG A 69 -29.76 0.35 6.19
CA ARG A 69 -30.53 -0.90 6.13
C ARG A 69 -29.81 -2.00 5.37
N ARG A 70 -28.49 -1.90 5.17
CA ARG A 70 -27.67 -2.93 4.52
C ARG A 70 -27.86 -4.31 5.12
N THR A 71 -27.97 -4.41 6.46
CA THR A 71 -28.23 -5.70 7.12
C THR A 71 -29.59 -6.28 6.76
N VAL A 72 -30.64 -5.45 6.64
CA VAL A 72 -31.98 -5.88 6.20
C VAL A 72 -31.92 -6.37 4.77
N PHE A 73 -31.29 -5.60 3.89
CA PHE A 73 -31.04 -5.96 2.49
C PHE A 73 -30.35 -7.31 2.37
N ARG A 74 -29.20 -7.48 3.04
CA ARG A 74 -28.43 -8.72 3.06
C ARG A 74 -29.30 -9.91 3.51
N ASN A 75 -30.04 -9.74 4.60
CA ASN A 75 -30.83 -10.83 5.15
C ASN A 75 -31.96 -11.29 4.21
N GLU A 76 -32.66 -10.34 3.56
CA GLU A 76 -33.69 -10.68 2.56
C GLU A 76 -33.08 -11.34 1.31
N ALA A 77 -31.93 -10.87 0.87
CA ALA A 77 -31.20 -11.47 -0.25
C ALA A 77 -30.76 -12.91 0.07
N LEU A 78 -30.19 -13.13 1.27
CA LEU A 78 -29.79 -14.47 1.73
C LEU A 78 -30.96 -15.42 1.91
N ASP A 79 -32.13 -14.94 2.39
CA ASP A 79 -33.35 -15.77 2.47
C ASP A 79 -33.81 -16.25 1.10
N SER A 80 -33.63 -15.40 0.08
CA SER A 80 -33.99 -15.76 -1.30
C SER A 80 -32.93 -16.68 -1.94
N LEU A 81 -31.65 -16.38 -1.70
CA LEU A 81 -30.53 -17.22 -2.13
C LEU A 81 -30.64 -18.64 -1.56
N SER A 82 -30.91 -18.78 -0.26
CA SER A 82 -31.03 -20.07 0.43
C SER A 82 -32.02 -21.02 -0.28
N ARG A 83 -33.09 -20.49 -0.86
CA ARG A 83 -34.05 -21.30 -1.64
C ARG A 83 -33.49 -21.82 -2.96
N GLN A 84 -32.59 -21.06 -3.57
CA GLN A 84 -31.99 -21.42 -4.87
C GLN A 84 -30.87 -22.47 -4.72
N ILE A 85 -30.12 -22.39 -3.61
CA ILE A 85 -28.88 -23.18 -3.44
C ILE A 85 -28.98 -24.33 -2.45
N LYS A 86 -30.16 -24.58 -1.86
CA LYS A 86 -30.35 -25.57 -0.77
C LYS A 86 -29.77 -26.96 -1.08
N ASP A 87 -29.80 -27.36 -2.35
CA ASP A 87 -29.32 -28.66 -2.80
C ASP A 87 -27.85 -28.64 -3.27
N ARG A 88 -27.18 -27.49 -3.13
CA ARG A 88 -25.80 -27.22 -3.57
C ARG A 88 -24.87 -26.78 -2.44
N VAL A 89 -25.33 -26.76 -1.19
CA VAL A 89 -24.55 -26.27 -0.05
C VAL A 89 -23.18 -26.95 0.04
N GLY A 90 -23.12 -28.27 -0.13
CA GLY A 90 -21.85 -29.01 -0.09
C GLY A 90 -20.88 -28.76 -1.24
N GLU A 91 -21.30 -28.08 -2.32
CA GLU A 91 -20.40 -27.61 -3.40
C GLU A 91 -19.79 -26.24 -3.06
N LEU A 92 -20.45 -25.48 -2.17
CA LEU A 92 -20.13 -24.10 -1.81
C LEU A 92 -19.49 -23.97 -0.42
N ASP A 93 -19.28 -25.10 0.25
CA ASP A 93 -18.58 -25.29 1.52
C ASP A 93 -17.32 -26.09 1.20
N THR A 94 -16.24 -25.38 0.79
CA THR A 94 -15.05 -26.04 0.22
C THR A 94 -14.09 -26.55 1.29
N ASP A 95 -14.17 -26.02 2.51
CA ASP A 95 -13.36 -26.45 3.66
C ASP A 95 -14.12 -27.41 4.60
N ALA A 96 -15.38 -27.71 4.29
CA ALA A 96 -16.24 -28.63 5.00
C ALA A 96 -16.51 -28.25 6.49
N ASP A 97 -16.58 -26.95 6.76
CA ASP A 97 -16.88 -26.41 8.11
C ASP A 97 -18.39 -26.29 8.38
N GLY A 98 -19.23 -26.61 7.40
CA GLY A 98 -20.70 -26.55 7.46
C GLY A 98 -21.27 -25.18 7.08
N MET A 99 -20.46 -24.29 6.54
CA MET A 99 -20.86 -22.97 6.07
C MET A 99 -20.50 -22.77 4.60
N ILE A 100 -21.28 -21.96 3.90
CA ILE A 100 -20.88 -21.47 2.58
C ILE A 100 -19.75 -20.47 2.77
N ASP A 101 -18.63 -20.62 2.04
CA ASP A 101 -17.40 -19.85 2.19
C ASP A 101 -17.64 -18.34 2.06
N GLY A 102 -18.41 -17.91 1.08
CA GLY A 102 -18.70 -16.51 0.87
C GLY A 102 -19.83 -16.23 -0.10
N VAL A 103 -20.48 -15.07 0.08
CA VAL A 103 -21.55 -14.62 -0.80
C VAL A 103 -21.32 -13.20 -1.26
N VAL A 104 -21.36 -13.01 -2.58
CA VAL A 104 -21.34 -11.67 -3.21
C VAL A 104 -22.76 -11.29 -3.62
N ILE A 105 -23.30 -10.24 -3.03
CA ILE A 105 -24.63 -9.72 -3.36
C ILE A 105 -24.46 -8.47 -4.22
N VAL A 106 -24.77 -8.57 -5.50
CA VAL A 106 -24.73 -7.44 -6.42
C VAL A 106 -26.11 -6.77 -6.44
N PHE A 107 -26.18 -5.52 -6.01
CA PHE A 107 -27.44 -4.76 -6.07
C PHE A 107 -27.50 -3.88 -7.32
N THR A 108 -28.71 -3.72 -7.85
CA THR A 108 -28.95 -2.94 -9.06
C THR A 108 -28.69 -1.45 -8.86
N GLY A 109 -28.08 -0.81 -9.87
CA GLY A 109 -27.79 0.63 -9.88
C GLY A 109 -26.44 0.97 -9.26
N CYS A 110 -26.28 2.25 -8.94
CA CYS A 110 -25.02 2.81 -8.42
C CYS A 110 -24.95 2.71 -6.89
N GLY A 111 -23.74 2.83 -6.36
CA GLY A 111 -23.50 2.82 -4.91
C GLY A 111 -23.44 4.21 -4.31
N ALA A 112 -23.62 4.29 -2.98
CA ALA A 112 -23.44 5.53 -2.23
C ALA A 112 -21.99 6.02 -2.19
N ASN A 113 -21.02 5.13 -2.40
CA ASN A 113 -19.59 5.45 -2.54
C ASN A 113 -19.28 6.34 -3.75
N VAL A 114 -20.17 6.40 -4.72
CA VAL A 114 -20.07 7.29 -5.89
C VAL A 114 -21.14 8.39 -5.91
N GLY A 115 -21.75 8.67 -4.75
CA GLY A 115 -22.69 9.78 -4.57
C GLY A 115 -24.16 9.47 -4.86
N ASP A 116 -24.52 8.20 -5.09
CA ASP A 116 -25.93 7.82 -5.25
C ASP A 116 -26.60 7.62 -3.86
N GLU A 117 -27.38 8.58 -3.42
CA GLU A 117 -28.05 8.53 -2.12
C GLU A 117 -29.08 7.40 -2.00
N ASP A 118 -29.67 6.95 -3.10
CA ASP A 118 -30.57 5.79 -3.14
C ASP A 118 -29.82 4.45 -3.11
N GLY A 119 -28.49 4.49 -3.29
CA GLY A 119 -27.60 3.35 -3.20
C GLY A 119 -27.14 3.05 -1.77
N MET A 120 -26.48 1.93 -1.61
CA MET A 120 -25.77 1.55 -0.40
C MET A 120 -24.27 1.70 -0.62
N HIS A 121 -23.50 1.96 0.44
CA HIS A 121 -22.05 1.75 0.38
C HIS A 121 -21.74 0.27 0.20
N PRO A 122 -20.76 -0.11 -0.63
CA PRO A 122 -20.18 -1.44 -0.58
C PRO A 122 -19.79 -1.80 0.85
N ALA A 123 -19.90 -3.05 1.22
CA ALA A 123 -19.53 -3.50 2.55
C ALA A 123 -19.38 -5.02 2.62
N CYS A 124 -18.44 -5.48 3.40
CA CYS A 124 -18.26 -6.87 3.76
C CYS A 124 -18.66 -7.12 5.23
N TRP A 125 -19.29 -8.27 5.50
CA TRP A 125 -19.54 -8.82 6.82
C TRP A 125 -18.70 -10.09 6.97
N THR A 126 -17.71 -10.03 7.84
CA THR A 126 -16.76 -11.14 8.10
C THR A 126 -17.20 -12.08 9.20
N GLY A 127 -18.46 -12.03 9.60
CA GLY A 127 -19.01 -12.90 10.63
C GLY A 127 -20.12 -13.81 10.10
N MET A 128 -20.22 -15.01 10.67
CA MET A 128 -21.23 -15.99 10.31
C MET A 128 -22.66 -15.42 10.36
N VAL A 129 -23.41 -15.70 9.33
CA VAL A 129 -24.84 -15.37 9.23
C VAL A 129 -25.61 -16.62 8.86
N SER A 130 -26.64 -16.98 9.64
CA SER A 130 -27.53 -18.12 9.30
C SER A 130 -28.89 -17.61 8.83
N ARG A 131 -29.32 -18.05 7.65
CA ARG A 131 -30.61 -17.70 7.04
C ARG A 131 -31.27 -18.92 6.42
N ALA A 132 -32.57 -19.11 6.69
CA ALA A 132 -33.38 -20.20 6.14
C ALA A 132 -32.72 -21.60 6.26
N GLY A 133 -31.98 -21.86 7.34
CA GLY A 133 -31.32 -23.13 7.62
C GLY A 133 -29.96 -23.32 6.96
N ILE A 134 -29.42 -22.29 6.29
CA ILE A 134 -28.07 -22.28 5.69
C ILE A 134 -27.21 -21.27 6.44
N SER A 135 -25.96 -21.64 6.73
CA SER A 135 -24.95 -20.78 7.34
C SER A 135 -23.98 -20.29 6.26
N TYR A 136 -23.59 -19.03 6.37
CA TYR A 136 -22.67 -18.33 5.48
C TYR A 136 -21.53 -17.78 6.33
N ALA A 137 -20.28 -18.07 5.98
CA ALA A 137 -19.10 -17.56 6.71
C ALA A 137 -18.95 -16.05 6.55
N THR A 138 -19.11 -15.57 5.33
CA THR A 138 -18.99 -14.16 4.98
C THR A 138 -20.04 -13.75 3.94
N ALA A 139 -20.35 -12.45 3.90
CA ALA A 139 -21.21 -11.89 2.84
C ALA A 139 -20.77 -10.46 2.54
N LEU A 140 -20.79 -10.08 1.27
CA LEU A 140 -20.59 -8.68 0.86
C LEU A 140 -21.75 -8.18 0.02
N VAL A 141 -21.87 -6.85 -0.07
CA VAL A 141 -22.75 -6.16 -1.01
C VAL A 141 -21.93 -5.16 -1.82
N ALA A 142 -22.18 -5.10 -3.13
CA ALA A 142 -21.55 -4.14 -4.01
C ALA A 142 -22.50 -3.72 -5.14
N PRO A 143 -22.34 -2.49 -5.72
CA PRO A 143 -23.23 -1.99 -6.76
C PRO A 143 -22.93 -2.62 -8.12
N GLU A 144 -24.00 -2.81 -8.91
CA GLU A 144 -23.90 -3.26 -10.31
C GLU A 144 -23.20 -2.23 -11.19
N LEU A 145 -23.50 -0.95 -10.96
CA LEU A 145 -23.11 0.13 -11.87
C LEU A 145 -22.12 1.10 -11.22
N LEU A 146 -21.18 1.56 -12.02
CA LEU A 146 -20.37 2.73 -11.75
C LEU A 146 -21.25 3.97 -11.80
N GLY A 147 -21.08 4.90 -10.88
CA GLY A 147 -21.90 6.09 -10.73
C GLY A 147 -21.97 6.98 -11.96
N MET A 148 -23.09 7.70 -12.07
CA MET A 148 -23.33 8.64 -13.17
C MET A 148 -22.49 9.91 -13.07
N ASP A 149 -21.95 10.22 -11.92
CA ASP A 149 -21.15 11.43 -11.66
C ASP A 149 -19.78 11.03 -11.11
N ASN A 150 -18.94 10.50 -11.99
CA ASN A 150 -17.57 10.27 -11.65
C ASN A 150 -16.80 11.58 -11.71
N SER A 151 -16.85 12.32 -10.61
CA SER A 151 -16.15 13.59 -10.43
C SER A 151 -14.63 13.44 -10.58
N LEU A 152 -14.09 12.28 -10.29
CA LEU A 152 -12.67 11.99 -10.46
C LEU A 152 -12.21 11.98 -11.93
N GLN A 153 -13.14 11.88 -12.90
CA GLN A 153 -12.79 11.82 -14.32
C GLN A 153 -13.57 12.81 -15.22
N GLY A 154 -14.29 13.76 -14.63
CA GLY A 154 -14.80 14.93 -15.37
C GLY A 154 -15.93 14.68 -16.36
N GLY A 155 -16.72 13.62 -16.23
CA GLY A 155 -17.81 13.37 -17.16
C GLY A 155 -19.01 12.67 -16.52
N ARG A 156 -20.21 13.16 -16.82
CA ARG A 156 -21.43 12.37 -16.66
C ARG A 156 -21.36 11.23 -17.66
N ASN A 157 -21.16 10.03 -17.19
CA ASN A 157 -21.12 8.86 -18.06
C ASN A 157 -22.48 8.16 -18.04
N GLU A 158 -22.81 7.57 -19.19
CA GLU A 158 -23.83 6.54 -19.27
C GLU A 158 -23.57 5.50 -18.20
N ALA A 159 -24.62 4.98 -17.57
CA ALA A 159 -24.51 3.94 -16.56
C ALA A 159 -23.76 2.73 -17.13
N LYS A 160 -22.54 2.51 -16.68
CA LYS A 160 -21.68 1.40 -17.09
C LYS A 160 -21.62 0.35 -15.99
N LEU A 161 -21.37 -0.89 -16.35
CA LEU A 161 -21.06 -1.93 -15.39
C LEU A 161 -19.86 -1.48 -14.55
N ASN A 162 -19.91 -1.74 -13.24
CA ASN A 162 -18.86 -1.36 -12.32
C ASN A 162 -17.50 -2.00 -12.67
N GLY A 163 -16.42 -1.37 -12.24
CA GLY A 163 -15.10 -1.98 -12.27
C GLY A 163 -15.00 -3.14 -11.26
N ILE A 164 -14.11 -4.09 -11.53
CA ILE A 164 -13.86 -5.21 -10.61
C ILE A 164 -13.24 -4.73 -9.27
N GLY A 165 -12.67 -3.51 -9.22
CA GLY A 165 -11.90 -3.00 -8.09
C GLY A 165 -12.64 -3.09 -6.76
N VAL A 166 -13.87 -2.57 -6.69
CA VAL A 166 -14.70 -2.64 -5.48
C VAL A 166 -14.96 -4.10 -5.06
N PHE A 167 -15.16 -5.00 -6.02
CA PHE A 167 -15.42 -6.40 -5.72
C PHE A 167 -14.19 -7.11 -5.17
N VAL A 168 -13.01 -6.89 -5.77
CA VAL A 168 -11.77 -7.50 -5.27
C VAL A 168 -11.35 -6.91 -3.93
N HIS A 169 -11.63 -5.64 -3.66
CA HIS A 169 -11.44 -5.01 -2.34
C HIS A 169 -12.33 -5.69 -1.28
N GLU A 170 -13.63 -5.75 -1.50
CA GLU A 170 -14.57 -6.33 -0.54
C GLU A 170 -14.35 -7.85 -0.33
N ILE A 171 -13.96 -8.58 -1.38
CA ILE A 171 -13.58 -10.00 -1.24
C ILE A 171 -12.27 -10.12 -0.42
N SER A 172 -11.35 -9.17 -0.53
CA SER A 172 -10.14 -9.17 0.28
C SER A 172 -10.43 -9.05 1.79
N HIS A 173 -11.52 -8.37 2.16
CA HIS A 173 -12.01 -8.41 3.53
C HIS A 173 -12.50 -9.80 3.95
N MET A 174 -13.15 -10.56 3.05
CA MET A 174 -13.51 -11.95 3.33
C MET A 174 -12.26 -12.81 3.59
N LEU A 175 -11.14 -12.49 2.95
CA LEU A 175 -9.85 -13.16 3.13
C LEU A 175 -9.06 -12.62 4.34
N GLY A 176 -9.58 -11.63 5.07
CA GLY A 176 -9.04 -11.14 6.34
C GLY A 176 -8.20 -9.87 6.27
N LEU A 177 -8.05 -9.24 5.11
CA LEU A 177 -7.37 -7.94 5.01
C LEU A 177 -8.26 -6.81 5.55
N PRO A 178 -7.72 -5.88 6.35
CA PRO A 178 -8.42 -4.66 6.75
C PRO A 178 -8.24 -3.55 5.71
N ASP A 179 -8.99 -2.45 5.88
CA ASP A 179 -8.74 -1.20 5.19
C ASP A 179 -7.41 -0.58 5.60
N PHE A 180 -6.68 -0.01 4.63
CA PHE A 180 -5.47 0.77 4.86
C PHE A 180 -5.67 2.27 4.66
N TYR A 181 -6.89 2.71 4.32
CA TYR A 181 -7.25 4.12 4.43
C TYR A 181 -7.65 4.48 5.87
N ASP A 182 -7.55 5.76 6.21
CA ASP A 182 -8.10 6.24 7.48
C ASP A 182 -9.64 6.30 7.39
N LEU A 183 -10.32 5.53 8.21
CA LEU A 183 -11.80 5.53 8.27
C LEU A 183 -12.43 6.90 8.60
N ASN A 184 -11.62 7.85 9.07
CA ASN A 184 -12.04 9.24 9.32
C ASN A 184 -11.65 10.18 8.18
N TYR A 185 -10.97 9.69 7.14
CA TYR A 185 -10.49 10.47 5.99
C TYR A 185 -9.65 11.70 6.37
N LYS A 186 -8.72 11.54 7.33
CA LYS A 186 -7.83 12.61 7.83
C LYS A 186 -6.35 12.32 7.61
N ALA A 187 -6.03 11.13 7.17
CA ALA A 187 -4.68 10.69 6.90
C ALA A 187 -4.63 9.89 5.59
N PRO A 188 -3.51 9.97 4.83
CA PRO A 188 -3.44 9.43 3.48
C PRO A 188 -3.38 7.89 3.40
N GLY A 189 -3.00 7.19 4.48
CA GLY A 189 -2.88 5.73 4.44
C GLY A 189 -1.88 5.22 3.41
N MET A 190 -2.34 4.35 2.51
CA MET A 190 -1.58 3.82 1.36
C MET A 190 -2.03 4.43 0.03
N ASP A 191 -3.16 5.15 0.03
CA ASP A 191 -3.73 5.81 -1.15
C ASP A 191 -3.89 4.85 -2.34
N TYR A 192 -3.65 5.31 -3.57
CA TYR A 192 -3.72 4.50 -4.79
C TYR A 192 -2.69 3.36 -4.88
N TRP A 193 -1.75 3.27 -3.94
CA TRP A 193 -0.70 2.23 -3.95
C TRP A 193 -1.12 0.89 -3.37
N SER A 194 -2.26 0.80 -2.70
CA SER A 194 -2.83 -0.44 -2.18
C SER A 194 -4.26 -0.65 -2.64
N LEU A 195 -4.64 -1.91 -2.92
CA LEU A 195 -6.02 -2.27 -3.19
C LEU A 195 -6.93 -1.98 -1.98
N MET A 196 -6.40 -2.21 -0.76
CA MET A 196 -7.16 -2.00 0.49
C MET A 196 -7.23 -0.53 0.92
N ASP A 197 -6.92 0.37 -0.01
CA ASP A 197 -7.09 1.81 0.07
C ASP A 197 -7.68 2.30 -1.28
N TYR A 198 -7.46 3.51 -1.73
CA TYR A 198 -8.02 4.05 -2.97
C TYR A 198 -7.59 3.33 -4.26
N GLY A 199 -6.67 2.38 -4.17
CA GLY A 199 -6.25 1.52 -5.29
C GLY A 199 -7.39 0.74 -5.94
N GLU A 200 -8.47 0.47 -5.20
CA GLU A 200 -9.70 -0.15 -5.75
C GLU A 200 -10.38 0.72 -6.82
N TYR A 201 -10.26 2.05 -6.71
CA TYR A 201 -10.85 3.01 -7.65
C TYR A 201 -9.93 3.39 -8.81
N TRP A 202 -8.68 2.91 -8.84
CA TRP A 202 -7.78 3.26 -9.93
C TRP A 202 -8.40 2.86 -11.29
N SER A 203 -8.34 3.78 -12.25
CA SER A 203 -8.97 3.59 -13.57
C SER A 203 -10.48 3.24 -13.48
N ASN A 204 -11.22 3.86 -12.56
CA ASN A 204 -12.64 3.55 -12.26
C ASN A 204 -12.86 2.10 -11.77
N GLY A 205 -11.86 1.50 -11.17
CA GLY A 205 -11.89 0.10 -10.74
C GLY A 205 -11.78 -0.91 -11.87
N TYR A 206 -11.63 -0.48 -13.13
CA TYR A 206 -11.43 -1.40 -14.26
C TYR A 206 -10.03 -2.01 -14.28
N HIS A 207 -9.05 -1.31 -13.72
CA HIS A 207 -7.68 -1.77 -13.52
C HIS A 207 -7.23 -1.44 -12.09
N PRO A 208 -7.79 -2.11 -11.08
CA PRO A 208 -7.43 -1.84 -9.70
C PRO A 208 -5.95 -2.10 -9.46
N THR A 209 -5.40 -1.40 -8.48
CA THR A 209 -4.01 -1.58 -8.06
C THR A 209 -3.77 -3.02 -7.62
N PRO A 210 -2.65 -3.66 -8.02
CA PRO A 210 -2.32 -4.99 -7.56
C PRO A 210 -1.98 -4.99 -6.07
N TYR A 211 -2.16 -6.14 -5.43
CA TYR A 211 -1.73 -6.34 -4.06
C TYR A 211 -0.27 -5.94 -3.86
N THR A 212 -0.01 -5.25 -2.77
CA THR A 212 1.34 -5.00 -2.26
C THR A 212 2.03 -6.30 -1.85
N ALA A 213 3.33 -6.25 -1.68
CA ALA A 213 4.08 -7.36 -1.14
C ALA A 213 3.59 -7.76 0.27
N TYR A 214 3.13 -6.77 1.07
CA TYR A 214 2.50 -7.02 2.36
C TYR A 214 1.22 -7.86 2.23
N GLU A 215 0.28 -7.43 1.38
CA GLU A 215 -1.00 -8.11 1.18
C GLU A 215 -0.79 -9.55 0.69
N ARG A 216 0.12 -9.76 -0.28
CA ARG A 216 0.49 -11.10 -0.75
C ARG A 216 1.16 -11.94 0.35
N HIS A 217 1.99 -11.33 1.20
CA HIS A 217 2.64 -12.01 2.32
C HIS A 217 1.63 -12.39 3.40
N PHE A 218 0.72 -11.49 3.74
CA PHE A 218 -0.38 -11.73 4.69
C PHE A 218 -1.22 -12.95 4.28
N MET A 219 -1.50 -13.08 2.98
CA MET A 219 -2.23 -14.22 2.40
C MET A 219 -1.38 -15.51 2.29
N GLY A 220 -0.09 -15.49 2.64
CA GLY A 220 0.82 -16.62 2.44
C GLY A 220 1.15 -16.89 0.97
N TRP A 221 0.91 -15.95 0.07
CA TRP A 221 1.16 -16.11 -1.37
C TRP A 221 2.59 -15.78 -1.77
N THR A 222 3.27 -14.95 -1.02
CA THR A 222 4.69 -14.64 -1.20
C THR A 222 5.45 -14.65 0.13
N THR A 223 6.77 -14.80 0.04
CA THR A 223 7.68 -14.68 1.18
C THR A 223 8.54 -13.44 1.00
N LEU A 224 8.65 -12.62 2.03
CA LEU A 224 9.54 -11.48 2.05
C LEU A 224 10.96 -11.94 2.43
N VAL A 225 11.96 -11.33 1.78
CA VAL A 225 13.36 -11.57 2.07
C VAL A 225 13.83 -10.60 3.15
N GLU A 226 14.22 -11.11 4.30
CA GLU A 226 14.73 -10.25 5.38
C GLU A 226 16.11 -9.68 5.02
N LEU A 227 16.26 -8.37 5.18
CA LEU A 227 17.54 -7.67 5.13
C LEU A 227 17.97 -7.35 6.56
N SER A 228 19.03 -8.00 7.02
CA SER A 228 19.61 -7.82 8.37
C SER A 228 21.10 -7.55 8.35
N GLU A 229 21.76 -7.81 7.22
CA GLU A 229 23.20 -7.64 7.04
C GLU A 229 23.49 -6.76 5.83
N PRO A 230 24.62 -6.04 5.78
CA PRO A 230 25.01 -5.23 4.62
C PRO A 230 24.87 -6.02 3.32
N THR A 231 24.08 -5.49 2.39
CA THR A 231 23.69 -6.21 1.17
C THR A 231 23.52 -5.22 0.01
N HIS A 232 24.15 -5.54 -1.13
CA HIS A 232 23.84 -4.86 -2.39
C HIS A 232 22.85 -5.68 -3.23
N VAL A 233 21.74 -5.08 -3.60
CA VAL A 233 20.73 -5.66 -4.49
C VAL A 233 20.87 -5.03 -5.88
N PRO A 234 21.44 -5.76 -6.86
CA PRO A 234 21.79 -5.17 -8.16
C PRO A 234 20.59 -4.98 -9.09
N ALA A 235 19.51 -5.78 -8.93
CA ALA A 235 18.38 -5.77 -9.85
C ALA A 235 17.13 -6.40 -9.23
N MET A 236 16.40 -5.64 -8.43
CA MET A 236 15.11 -6.05 -7.90
C MET A 236 14.04 -5.93 -8.98
N LYS A 237 13.47 -7.05 -9.41
CA LYS A 237 12.30 -7.11 -10.31
C LYS A 237 11.00 -6.91 -9.54
N SER A 238 9.91 -6.59 -10.25
CA SER A 238 8.57 -6.62 -9.65
C SER A 238 8.15 -8.06 -9.29
N LEU A 239 7.21 -8.19 -8.35
CA LEU A 239 6.67 -9.50 -7.95
C LEU A 239 6.00 -10.22 -9.14
N ALA A 240 5.34 -9.48 -10.03
CA ALA A 240 4.72 -10.05 -11.23
C ALA A 240 5.74 -10.63 -12.23
N GLU A 241 7.00 -10.15 -12.17
CA GLU A 241 8.10 -10.65 -13.00
C GLU A 241 8.93 -11.74 -12.29
N GLY A 242 8.39 -12.31 -11.19
CA GLY A 242 9.08 -13.31 -10.38
C GLY A 242 10.20 -12.73 -9.50
N GLY A 243 10.16 -11.42 -9.21
CA GLY A 243 11.08 -10.75 -8.31
C GLY A 243 10.80 -11.03 -6.84
N SER A 244 11.64 -10.46 -5.98
CA SER A 244 11.50 -10.51 -4.52
C SER A 244 11.14 -9.14 -3.97
N ALA A 245 10.41 -9.14 -2.87
CA ALA A 245 10.26 -7.98 -1.99
C ALA A 245 11.03 -8.22 -0.70
N TYR A 246 11.47 -7.15 -0.08
CA TYR A 246 12.35 -7.21 1.09
C TYR A 246 11.65 -6.63 2.32
N ILE A 247 12.04 -7.14 3.50
CA ILE A 247 11.56 -6.66 4.79
C ILE A 247 12.74 -6.29 5.68
N ILE A 248 12.62 -5.14 6.36
CA ILE A 248 13.61 -4.59 7.28
C ILE A 248 12.92 -4.38 8.62
N TYR A 249 13.27 -5.15 9.61
CA TYR A 249 12.65 -5.06 10.94
C TYR A 249 13.28 -3.98 11.82
N ASN A 250 12.46 -3.37 12.67
CA ASN A 250 12.92 -2.70 13.87
C ASN A 250 13.48 -3.75 14.85
N ASP A 251 14.75 -3.63 15.24
CA ASP A 251 15.38 -4.62 16.13
C ASP A 251 14.85 -4.55 17.57
N GLY A 252 14.25 -3.43 17.95
CA GLY A 252 13.56 -3.25 19.24
C GLY A 252 12.14 -3.83 19.26
N ASN A 253 11.50 -3.97 18.09
CA ASN A 253 10.14 -4.49 17.96
C ASN A 253 9.90 -5.05 16.56
N ARG A 254 9.91 -6.36 16.39
CA ARG A 254 9.73 -7.00 15.06
C ARG A 254 8.32 -6.91 14.49
N ASP A 255 7.34 -6.44 15.25
CA ASP A 255 6.02 -6.11 14.71
C ASP A 255 6.02 -4.77 13.96
N GLU A 256 7.13 -4.03 13.99
CA GLU A 256 7.34 -2.80 13.24
C GLU A 256 8.48 -2.98 12.24
N TYR A 257 8.22 -2.67 10.96
CA TYR A 257 9.15 -2.93 9.87
C TYR A 257 8.87 -2.10 8.64
N TYR A 258 9.85 -2.03 7.74
CA TYR A 258 9.70 -1.50 6.39
C TYR A 258 9.65 -2.63 5.38
N ILE A 259 8.88 -2.42 4.31
CA ILE A 259 8.87 -3.31 3.16
C ILE A 259 9.28 -2.52 1.91
N LEU A 260 10.08 -3.18 1.06
CA LEU A 260 10.58 -2.66 -0.20
C LEU A 260 10.09 -3.55 -1.33
N GLU A 261 9.47 -2.95 -2.34
CA GLU A 261 9.07 -3.65 -3.56
C GLU A 261 9.25 -2.77 -4.80
N ASN A 262 9.50 -3.38 -5.95
CA ASN A 262 9.56 -2.69 -7.23
C ASN A 262 8.17 -2.63 -7.87
N ARG A 263 7.69 -1.40 -8.13
CA ARG A 263 6.47 -1.11 -8.89
C ARG A 263 6.84 -0.60 -10.28
N ASN A 264 6.39 -1.29 -11.31
CA ASN A 264 6.68 -0.87 -12.68
C ASN A 264 5.58 -1.28 -13.67
N ALA A 265 5.58 -0.67 -14.85
CA ALA A 265 4.57 -0.88 -15.88
C ALA A 265 4.73 -2.19 -16.68
N ASN A 266 5.68 -3.08 -16.36
CA ASN A 266 5.72 -4.45 -16.90
C ASN A 266 4.67 -5.34 -16.25
N ASP A 267 4.37 -5.09 -14.96
CA ASP A 267 3.25 -5.73 -14.30
C ASP A 267 1.94 -5.29 -14.97
N PRO A 268 1.15 -6.20 -15.53
CA PRO A 268 -0.12 -5.86 -16.20
C PRO A 268 -1.07 -5.07 -15.32
N TRP A 269 -1.13 -5.37 -14.02
CA TRP A 269 -1.99 -4.71 -13.05
C TRP A 269 -1.46 -3.36 -12.60
N SER A 270 -0.13 -3.19 -12.51
CA SER A 270 0.51 -1.89 -12.21
C SER A 270 0.64 -0.98 -13.43
N ARG A 271 0.42 -1.48 -14.64
CA ARG A 271 0.74 -0.76 -15.89
C ARG A 271 0.07 0.61 -15.97
N SER A 272 -1.22 0.68 -15.72
CA SER A 272 -1.97 1.94 -15.78
C SER A 272 -1.49 2.92 -14.70
N LEU A 273 -1.34 2.44 -13.48
CA LEU A 273 -0.87 3.20 -12.33
C LEU A 273 0.56 3.74 -12.58
N CYS A 274 1.49 2.85 -12.91
CA CYS A 274 2.89 3.22 -13.10
C CYS A 274 3.16 4.06 -14.36
N THR A 275 2.34 3.93 -15.40
CA THR A 275 2.39 4.83 -16.56
C THR A 275 2.00 6.25 -16.17
N SER A 276 1.07 6.41 -15.24
CA SER A 276 0.56 7.70 -14.79
C SER A 276 1.40 8.31 -13.68
N LEU A 277 1.83 7.50 -12.70
CA LEU A 277 2.47 7.96 -11.47
C LEU A 277 3.98 7.74 -11.43
N GLY A 278 4.53 6.87 -12.30
CA GLY A 278 5.96 6.57 -12.35
C GLY A 278 6.28 5.13 -11.93
N ASN A 279 7.54 4.77 -12.11
CA ASN A 279 8.10 3.45 -11.78
C ASN A 279 9.21 3.62 -10.75
N GLY A 280 9.43 2.60 -9.91
CA GLY A 280 10.50 2.63 -8.93
C GLY A 280 10.24 1.72 -7.73
N MET A 281 11.03 1.90 -6.70
CA MET A 281 10.87 1.19 -5.44
C MET A 281 9.83 1.89 -4.57
N MET A 282 8.82 1.15 -4.15
CA MET A 282 7.92 1.56 -3.10
C MET A 282 8.51 1.12 -1.76
N ILE A 283 8.68 2.08 -0.85
CA ILE A 283 9.05 1.83 0.54
C ILE A 283 7.85 2.20 1.39
N TYR A 284 7.43 1.31 2.27
CA TYR A 284 6.34 1.60 3.19
C TYR A 284 6.57 1.01 4.58
N HIS A 285 6.01 1.69 5.56
CA HIS A 285 6.14 1.40 6.97
C HIS A 285 4.93 0.62 7.45
N VAL A 286 5.17 -0.47 8.15
CA VAL A 286 4.16 -1.29 8.83
C VAL A 286 4.47 -1.34 10.31
N ASP A 287 3.49 -0.95 11.14
CA ASP A 287 3.50 -1.06 12.60
C ASP A 287 2.34 -1.97 12.99
N PHE A 288 2.57 -3.28 12.89
CA PHE A 288 1.54 -4.30 13.01
C PHE A 288 0.99 -4.38 14.44
N ASP A 289 -0.33 -4.39 14.54
CA ASP A 289 -1.06 -4.61 15.77
C ASP A 289 -2.31 -5.46 15.47
N ALA A 290 -2.30 -6.71 15.89
CA ALA A 290 -3.36 -7.67 15.58
C ALA A 290 -4.77 -7.15 15.94
N SER A 291 -4.90 -6.34 17.01
CA SER A 291 -6.18 -5.76 17.42
C SER A 291 -6.66 -4.65 16.47
N LYS A 292 -5.72 -3.93 15.86
CA LYS A 292 -6.05 -2.89 14.87
C LYS A 292 -6.41 -3.50 13.52
N TRP A 293 -5.71 -4.55 13.13
CA TRP A 293 -6.03 -5.31 11.92
C TRP A 293 -7.40 -5.99 12.02
N SER A 294 -7.62 -6.79 13.06
CA SER A 294 -8.92 -7.46 13.26
C SER A 294 -10.08 -6.50 13.52
N GLY A 295 -9.79 -5.31 14.05
CA GLY A 295 -10.77 -4.26 14.32
C GLY A 295 -11.03 -3.31 13.16
N ASN A 296 -10.36 -3.51 12.01
CA ASN A 296 -10.39 -2.61 10.86
C ASN A 296 -10.07 -1.14 11.23
N LYS A 297 -8.98 -0.93 11.99
CA LYS A 297 -8.59 0.38 12.53
C LYS A 297 -7.10 0.68 12.33
N VAL A 298 -6.53 0.21 11.22
CA VAL A 298 -5.08 0.27 10.96
C VAL A 298 -4.58 1.71 10.98
N ASN A 299 -5.22 2.62 10.25
CA ASN A 299 -4.78 4.00 10.09
C ASN A 299 -5.71 5.05 10.73
N THR A 300 -6.57 4.65 11.67
CA THR A 300 -7.52 5.57 12.34
C THR A 300 -6.88 6.56 13.31
N ASP A 301 -5.64 6.33 13.73
CA ASP A 301 -4.84 7.27 14.50
C ASP A 301 -3.90 8.02 13.55
N ILE A 302 -4.25 9.27 13.24
CA ILE A 302 -3.48 10.13 12.33
C ILE A 302 -2.05 10.41 12.77
N LYS A 303 -1.77 10.27 14.08
CA LYS A 303 -0.41 10.47 14.63
C LYS A 303 0.42 9.18 14.61
N ARG A 304 -0.21 8.04 14.36
CA ARG A 304 0.42 6.74 14.30
C ARG A 304 -0.25 5.91 13.21
N GLN A 305 -0.02 6.29 11.97
CA GLN A 305 -0.44 5.50 10.82
C GLN A 305 0.38 4.21 10.80
N ARG A 306 -0.30 3.07 10.79
CA ARG A 306 0.35 1.76 10.95
C ARG A 306 0.68 1.06 9.64
N MET A 307 0.16 1.59 8.55
CA MET A 307 0.44 1.12 7.20
C MET A 307 0.45 2.34 6.29
N THR A 308 1.64 2.82 5.90
CA THR A 308 1.77 4.04 5.09
C THR A 308 3.05 4.05 4.28
N ILE A 309 3.01 4.73 3.14
CA ILE A 309 4.18 4.92 2.28
C ILE A 309 5.19 5.86 2.94
N ILE A 310 6.47 5.62 2.68
CA ILE A 310 7.55 6.57 2.91
C ILE A 310 7.90 7.18 1.55
N PRO A 311 7.36 8.37 1.23
CA PRO A 311 7.47 8.95 -0.10
C PRO A 311 8.85 9.56 -0.34
N ALA A 312 9.43 9.33 -1.52
CA ALA A 312 10.75 9.86 -1.87
C ALA A 312 10.80 11.39 -1.90
N ASN A 313 9.66 12.06 -2.14
CA ASN A 313 9.52 13.52 -2.10
C ASN A 313 9.25 14.09 -0.70
N GLY A 314 9.16 13.24 0.33
CA GLY A 314 8.88 13.64 1.71
C GLY A 314 7.50 14.26 1.93
N HIS A 315 6.58 14.12 0.97
CA HIS A 315 5.27 14.76 1.04
C HIS A 315 4.16 13.76 0.75
N PHE A 316 3.25 13.61 1.72
CA PHE A 316 2.11 12.73 1.61
C PHE A 316 0.95 13.28 2.44
N GLU A 317 0.04 14.00 1.78
CA GLU A 317 -1.13 14.61 2.38
C GLU A 317 -2.40 14.13 1.70
N ILE A 318 -3.51 14.22 2.40
CA ILE A 318 -4.84 13.97 1.83
C ILE A 318 -5.16 15.07 0.81
N CYS A 319 -5.78 14.68 -0.29
CA CYS A 319 -6.40 15.64 -1.21
C CYS A 319 -7.81 15.97 -0.75
N ASP A 320 -7.99 17.09 -0.06
CA ASP A 320 -9.30 17.53 0.46
C ASP A 320 -10.32 17.89 -0.63
N ASN A 321 -9.85 18.28 -1.81
CA ASN A 321 -10.71 18.66 -2.94
C ASN A 321 -10.20 18.02 -4.24
N LEU A 322 -10.59 16.76 -4.44
CA LEU A 322 -10.20 15.98 -5.63
C LEU A 322 -10.57 16.64 -6.96
N MET A 323 -11.61 17.47 -7.01
CA MET A 323 -12.06 18.15 -8.24
C MET A 323 -11.12 19.29 -8.66
N GLU A 324 -10.67 20.10 -7.70
CA GLU A 324 -9.87 21.30 -7.97
C GLU A 324 -8.36 20.99 -7.89
N ASP A 325 -7.96 20.11 -6.98
CA ASP A 325 -6.57 19.86 -6.64
C ASP A 325 -5.99 18.60 -7.31
N MET A 326 -6.79 17.84 -8.07
CA MET A 326 -6.34 16.58 -8.69
C MET A 326 -5.01 16.69 -9.47
N PRO A 327 -4.77 17.70 -10.31
CA PRO A 327 -3.49 17.81 -11.01
C PRO A 327 -2.30 17.97 -10.08
N LYS A 328 -2.46 18.72 -8.98
CA LYS A 328 -1.45 18.90 -7.94
C LYS A 328 -1.23 17.57 -7.21
N TYR A 329 -2.29 16.93 -6.81
CA TYR A 329 -2.25 15.66 -6.11
C TYR A 329 -1.57 14.55 -6.92
N VAL A 330 -1.96 14.37 -8.19
CA VAL A 330 -1.27 13.43 -9.09
C VAL A 330 0.22 13.75 -9.24
N SER A 331 0.58 15.03 -9.25
CA SER A 331 1.99 15.44 -9.29
C SER A 331 2.74 15.04 -8.03
N GLU A 332 2.10 15.10 -6.87
CA GLU A 332 2.67 14.64 -5.60
C GLU A 332 2.85 13.12 -5.57
N LEU A 333 1.84 12.35 -5.99
CA LEU A 333 1.92 10.89 -6.09
C LEU A 333 3.08 10.42 -6.98
N ARG A 334 3.42 11.18 -8.03
CA ARG A 334 4.58 10.92 -8.90
C ARG A 334 5.92 11.00 -8.19
N GLY A 335 5.98 11.65 -7.03
CA GLY A 335 7.18 11.75 -6.20
C GLY A 335 7.28 10.68 -5.12
N HIS A 336 6.37 9.73 -5.05
CA HIS A 336 6.34 8.74 -3.95
C HIS A 336 7.35 7.62 -4.13
N LEU A 337 7.53 7.12 -5.36
CA LEU A 337 8.46 6.02 -5.62
C LEU A 337 9.91 6.50 -5.65
N TRP A 338 10.79 5.63 -5.17
CA TRP A 338 12.23 5.84 -5.13
C TRP A 338 12.92 5.27 -6.39
N PRO A 339 13.96 5.94 -6.93
CA PRO A 339 14.47 7.25 -6.52
C PRO A 339 13.62 8.40 -7.09
N LEU A 340 13.65 9.55 -6.44
CA LEU A 340 12.99 10.75 -6.95
C LEU A 340 13.70 11.33 -8.20
N SER A 341 14.86 10.85 -8.56
CA SER A 341 15.71 11.39 -9.64
C SER A 341 15.24 11.06 -11.06
N SER A 342 14.17 10.28 -11.25
CA SER A 342 13.80 9.74 -12.56
C SER A 342 12.98 10.68 -13.44
N ASN A 343 12.49 11.82 -12.93
CA ASN A 343 11.61 12.73 -13.65
C ASN A 343 11.93 14.19 -13.35
N GLU A 344 12.60 14.88 -14.29
CA GLU A 344 13.00 16.29 -14.14
C GLU A 344 11.81 17.23 -13.88
N SER A 345 10.64 16.97 -14.46
CA SER A 345 9.46 17.78 -14.25
C SER A 345 8.89 17.64 -12.84
N VAL A 346 8.97 16.45 -12.28
CA VAL A 346 8.60 16.18 -10.86
C VAL A 346 9.60 16.84 -9.92
N LEU A 347 10.90 16.74 -10.20
CA LEU A 347 11.95 17.42 -9.42
C LEU A 347 11.75 18.93 -9.41
N ALA A 348 11.48 19.52 -10.59
CA ALA A 348 11.21 20.95 -10.71
C ALA A 348 9.97 21.39 -9.93
N TYR A 349 8.92 20.57 -9.94
CA TYR A 349 7.69 20.84 -9.20
C TYR A 349 7.91 20.85 -7.67
N PHE A 350 8.71 19.89 -7.17
CA PHE A 350 8.98 19.78 -5.73
C PHE A 350 10.15 20.66 -5.24
N GLY A 351 10.93 21.23 -6.14
CA GLY A 351 12.12 22.01 -5.77
C GLY A 351 13.24 21.18 -5.13
N LEU A 352 13.22 19.84 -5.32
CA LEU A 352 14.26 18.92 -4.87
C LEU A 352 15.24 18.64 -6.00
N LYS A 353 16.52 18.41 -5.69
CA LYS A 353 17.53 17.96 -6.67
C LYS A 353 17.50 16.46 -6.92
N GLY A 354 16.73 15.74 -6.13
CA GLY A 354 16.57 14.30 -6.18
C GLY A 354 16.70 13.67 -4.78
N ASN A 355 16.23 12.44 -4.67
CA ASN A 355 16.37 11.67 -3.45
C ASN A 355 16.51 10.18 -3.80
N ASN A 356 17.64 9.60 -3.49
CA ASN A 356 17.97 8.20 -3.77
C ASN A 356 18.38 7.42 -2.52
N SER A 357 18.14 7.98 -1.33
CA SER A 357 18.58 7.34 -0.08
C SER A 357 17.61 7.64 1.05
N LEU A 358 17.19 6.60 1.76
CA LEU A 358 16.44 6.66 3.01
C LEU A 358 17.40 6.32 4.14
N THR A 359 17.69 7.30 5.00
CA THR A 359 18.61 7.19 6.14
C THR A 359 17.94 7.72 7.39
N ASP A 360 18.63 7.68 8.53
CA ASP A 360 18.14 8.26 9.79
C ASP A 360 18.14 9.80 9.82
N VAL A 361 18.61 10.41 8.75
CA VAL A 361 18.76 11.86 8.68
C VAL A 361 17.71 12.46 7.75
N GLU A 362 16.83 13.27 8.33
CA GLU A 362 15.96 14.14 7.56
C GLU A 362 16.81 15.20 6.82
N ARG A 363 16.56 15.38 5.54
CA ARG A 363 17.24 16.40 4.72
C ARG A 363 16.24 17.43 4.26
N THR A 364 16.59 18.70 4.42
CA THR A 364 15.76 19.83 3.96
C THR A 364 16.43 20.49 2.76
N GLU A 365 15.69 20.66 1.67
CA GLU A 365 16.09 21.44 0.52
C GLU A 365 14.96 22.39 0.12
N GLY A 366 15.19 23.71 0.29
CA GLY A 366 14.12 24.69 0.17
C GLY A 366 13.06 24.48 1.26
N ASP A 367 11.79 24.40 0.84
CA ASP A 367 10.65 24.13 1.72
C ASP A 367 10.28 22.64 1.78
N ARG A 368 11.07 21.76 1.16
CA ARG A 368 10.81 20.31 1.09
C ARG A 368 11.77 19.54 1.97
N VAL A 369 11.26 18.45 2.51
CA VAL A 369 11.96 17.59 3.46
C VAL A 369 12.02 16.19 2.88
N ALA A 370 13.25 15.65 2.68
CA ALA A 370 13.42 14.22 2.42
C ALA A 370 13.26 13.46 3.74
N PRO A 371 12.43 12.40 3.78
CA PRO A 371 12.07 11.76 5.04
C PRO A 371 13.28 11.06 5.68
N ALA A 372 13.26 11.00 7.02
CA ALA A 372 14.11 10.09 7.77
C ALA A 372 13.43 8.72 7.95
N ALA A 373 14.22 7.69 8.22
CA ALA A 373 13.76 6.34 8.51
C ALA A 373 13.27 6.23 9.96
N VAL A 374 12.08 6.80 10.24
CA VAL A 374 11.50 6.90 11.58
C VAL A 374 10.66 5.69 11.96
N LEU A 375 10.59 5.42 13.27
CA LEU A 375 9.82 4.35 13.89
C LEU A 375 8.78 4.91 14.86
N HIS A 376 7.75 4.13 15.14
CA HIS A 376 6.75 4.43 16.18
C HIS A 376 7.10 3.80 17.53
N THR A 377 7.94 2.76 17.53
CA THR A 377 8.44 2.06 18.70
C THR A 377 9.96 2.23 18.74
N PRO A 378 10.57 2.50 19.90
CA PRO A 378 12.00 2.70 19.94
C PRO A 378 12.77 1.45 19.51
N ASN A 379 13.89 1.68 18.84
CA ASN A 379 14.87 0.65 18.52
C ASN A 379 15.64 0.23 19.79
N THR A 380 16.55 -0.71 19.68
CA THR A 380 17.30 -1.27 20.83
C THR A 380 18.15 -0.28 21.61
N ASP A 381 18.51 0.85 21.01
CA ASP A 381 19.22 1.97 21.65
C ASP A 381 18.31 3.03 22.30
N GLY A 382 16.99 2.87 22.15
CA GLY A 382 15.97 3.80 22.65
C GLY A 382 15.62 4.94 21.69
N GLU A 383 16.24 5.01 20.51
CA GLU A 383 15.93 5.99 19.47
C GLU A 383 14.76 5.51 18.60
N TYR A 384 14.01 6.45 18.02
CA TYR A 384 12.90 6.16 17.11
C TYR A 384 13.36 6.19 15.64
N LEU A 385 14.50 5.57 15.37
CA LEU A 385 15.15 5.52 14.07
C LEU A 385 15.50 4.08 13.70
N MET A 386 15.42 3.79 12.40
CA MET A 386 15.63 2.42 11.91
C MET A 386 17.10 1.98 11.99
N HIS A 387 18.06 2.89 11.85
CA HIS A 387 19.52 2.64 11.82
C HIS A 387 19.99 1.66 10.74
N LYS A 388 19.19 1.49 9.72
CA LYS A 388 19.44 0.58 8.60
C LYS A 388 19.26 1.34 7.28
N PRO A 389 20.25 2.14 6.86
CA PRO A 389 20.14 2.99 5.67
C PRO A 389 19.95 2.16 4.41
N ILE A 390 19.11 2.68 3.52
CA ILE A 390 18.88 2.20 2.16
C ILE A 390 19.41 3.29 1.24
N THR A 391 20.50 3.01 0.51
CA THR A 391 21.24 4.01 -0.25
C THR A 391 21.44 3.60 -1.70
N ASP A 392 21.93 4.52 -2.52
CA ASP A 392 22.24 4.28 -3.93
C ASP A 392 21.07 3.69 -4.70
N ILE A 393 19.84 4.08 -4.34
CA ILE A 393 18.65 3.61 -5.02
C ILE A 393 18.65 4.14 -6.44
N ALA A 394 18.62 3.23 -7.41
CA ALA A 394 18.58 3.57 -8.83
C ALA A 394 17.54 2.71 -9.56
N TYR A 395 16.86 3.32 -10.54
CA TYR A 395 15.91 2.65 -11.40
C TYR A 395 16.46 2.57 -12.83
N ASP A 396 16.56 1.38 -13.36
CA ASP A 396 16.96 1.13 -14.75
C ASP A 396 15.71 1.08 -15.66
N ASN A 397 15.55 2.08 -16.49
CA ASN A 397 14.41 2.18 -17.41
C ASN A 397 14.43 1.10 -18.51
N ALA A 398 15.57 0.51 -18.85
CA ALA A 398 15.66 -0.51 -19.88
C ALA A 398 15.22 -1.88 -19.37
N THR A 399 15.66 -2.25 -18.17
CA THR A 399 15.31 -3.51 -17.51
C THR A 399 14.12 -3.41 -16.59
N ARG A 400 13.72 -2.18 -16.22
CA ARG A 400 12.69 -1.86 -15.23
C ARG A 400 12.94 -2.48 -13.85
N THR A 401 14.21 -2.56 -13.49
CA THR A 401 14.66 -3.07 -12.20
C THR A 401 15.14 -1.93 -11.31
N VAL A 402 15.09 -2.16 -10.01
CA VAL A 402 15.67 -1.27 -9.00
C VAL A 402 16.94 -1.89 -8.46
N SER A 403 18.01 -1.10 -8.34
CA SER A 403 19.19 -1.45 -7.55
C SER A 403 19.25 -0.58 -6.30
N PHE A 404 19.82 -1.10 -5.22
CA PHE A 404 20.06 -0.35 -3.99
C PHE A 404 21.11 -1.04 -3.12
N SER A 405 21.69 -0.30 -2.19
CA SER A 405 22.54 -0.79 -1.13
C SER A 405 21.83 -0.71 0.22
N PHE A 406 21.86 -1.78 1.00
CA PHE A 406 21.33 -1.85 2.35
C PHE A 406 22.46 -1.93 3.35
N MET A 407 22.57 -0.97 4.26
CA MET A 407 23.66 -0.85 5.24
C MET A 407 25.07 -0.83 4.62
N GLU A 408 25.17 -0.68 3.29
CA GLU A 408 26.41 -0.49 2.53
C GLU A 408 26.42 0.92 1.94
N GLY A 409 27.59 1.55 1.83
CA GLY A 409 27.84 2.72 1.00
C GLY A 409 27.08 3.99 1.33
N GLY A 410 26.18 3.97 2.29
CA GLY A 410 25.52 5.20 2.72
C GLY A 410 26.56 6.20 3.20
N GLU A 411 26.48 7.45 2.77
CA GLU A 411 27.12 8.53 3.47
C GLU A 411 26.75 8.40 4.97
N THR A 412 27.55 7.65 5.70
CA THR A 412 27.67 7.88 7.11
C THR A 412 28.06 9.34 7.16
N GLY A 413 27.31 10.30 7.57
CA GLY A 413 27.58 11.74 7.51
C GLY A 413 29.02 12.22 7.73
N ILE A 414 29.95 11.45 7.25
CA ILE A 414 31.39 11.57 7.17
C ILE A 414 31.68 11.70 5.69
N ASP A 415 31.57 12.93 5.19
CA ASP A 415 32.19 13.26 3.90
C ASP A 415 33.65 12.77 3.94
N ASP A 416 34.04 11.99 2.95
CA ASP A 416 35.44 11.71 2.62
C ASP A 416 36.18 13.00 2.12
N GLU A 417 35.61 14.16 2.33
CA GLU A 417 36.34 15.44 2.24
C GLU A 417 37.39 15.53 3.34
N MET A 418 38.47 14.79 3.14
CA MET A 418 39.68 14.90 3.95
C MET A 418 40.35 16.28 3.95
N GLU A 419 39.73 17.32 3.38
CA GLU A 419 40.45 18.57 3.12
C GLU A 419 40.10 19.77 4.00
N HIS A 420 39.10 19.77 4.86
CA HIS A 420 38.75 21.00 5.60
C HIS A 420 38.34 20.87 7.07
N VAL A 421 38.82 19.85 7.78
CA VAL A 421 38.81 19.91 9.25
C VAL A 421 39.89 20.91 9.67
N SER A 422 39.55 21.86 10.54
CA SER A 422 40.51 22.86 11.02
C SER A 422 41.87 22.23 11.29
N SER A 423 42.90 22.71 10.65
CA SER A 423 44.30 22.25 10.85
C SER A 423 44.88 22.70 12.21
N SER A 424 44.15 23.52 12.99
CA SER A 424 44.61 24.01 14.27
C SER A 424 44.71 22.89 15.30
N ALA A 425 45.90 22.71 15.85
CA ALA A 425 46.17 21.75 16.93
C ALA A 425 45.36 22.06 18.22
N ASP A 426 44.92 23.30 18.38
CA ASP A 426 44.13 23.75 19.53
C ASP A 426 42.61 23.66 19.32
N ALA A 427 42.13 23.26 18.14
CA ALA A 427 40.70 23.12 17.87
C ALA A 427 40.05 22.11 18.84
N PRO A 428 38.94 22.52 19.50
CA PRO A 428 38.18 21.58 20.34
C PRO A 428 37.47 20.53 19.48
N VAL A 429 37.64 19.27 19.84
CA VAL A 429 37.04 18.14 19.12
C VAL A 429 36.29 17.22 20.05
N SER A 430 35.24 16.58 19.52
CA SER A 430 34.61 15.41 20.13
C SER A 430 35.05 14.17 19.36
N VAL A 431 35.42 13.11 20.08
CA VAL A 431 35.93 11.87 19.53
C VAL A 431 34.97 10.74 19.81
N TYR A 432 34.66 9.95 18.80
CA TYR A 432 33.76 8.82 18.89
C TYR A 432 34.47 7.57 18.40
N SER A 433 34.17 6.42 18.99
CA SER A 433 34.52 5.11 18.46
C SER A 433 33.67 4.80 17.22
N MET A 434 34.06 3.80 16.44
CA MET A 434 33.36 3.40 15.21
C MET A 434 31.91 2.91 15.44
N ASP A 435 31.59 2.51 16.68
CA ASP A 435 30.24 2.16 17.14
C ASP A 435 29.44 3.39 17.66
N GLY A 436 29.91 4.61 17.37
CA GLY A 436 29.21 5.86 17.70
C GLY A 436 29.34 6.31 19.18
N ARG A 437 30.00 5.53 20.03
CA ARG A 437 30.17 5.90 21.45
C ARG A 437 31.15 7.06 21.60
N LYS A 438 30.78 8.10 22.31
CA LYS A 438 31.68 9.22 22.63
C LYS A 438 32.81 8.77 23.52
N VAL A 439 34.05 8.83 23.01
CA VAL A 439 35.27 8.40 23.70
C VAL A 439 35.94 9.52 24.44
N ALA A 440 35.99 10.75 23.85
CA ALA A 440 36.65 11.87 24.42
C ALA A 440 36.08 13.22 23.91
N ARG A 441 36.32 14.28 24.68
CA ARG A 441 36.23 15.67 24.23
C ARG A 441 37.55 16.35 24.63
N CYS A 442 38.34 16.73 23.63
CA CYS A 442 39.69 17.21 23.86
C CYS A 442 40.08 18.28 22.82
N ARG A 443 41.30 18.77 22.90
CA ARG A 443 41.92 19.51 21.78
C ARG A 443 42.45 18.52 20.76
N ARG A 444 42.48 18.89 19.49
CA ARG A 444 42.95 18.03 18.39
C ARG A 444 44.35 17.49 18.63
N SER A 445 45.24 18.28 19.24
CA SER A 445 46.61 17.83 19.62
C SER A 445 46.63 16.63 20.57
N TYR A 446 45.56 16.36 21.31
CA TYR A 446 45.47 15.23 22.25
C TYR A 446 45.02 13.93 21.58
N LEU A 447 44.68 13.92 20.30
CA LEU A 447 44.26 12.70 19.61
C LEU A 447 45.34 11.62 19.62
N SER A 448 46.61 11.98 19.55
CA SER A 448 47.76 11.08 19.64
C SER A 448 47.89 10.34 21.00
N ASN A 449 47.20 10.83 22.03
CA ASN A 449 47.20 10.18 23.35
C ASN A 449 46.09 9.11 23.51
N LEU A 450 45.19 9.00 22.54
CA LEU A 450 44.18 7.94 22.55
C LEU A 450 44.81 6.58 22.30
N PRO A 451 44.18 5.50 22.73
CA PRO A 451 44.58 4.15 22.33
C PRO A 451 44.67 4.02 20.81
N GLY A 452 45.56 3.17 20.29
CA GLY A 452 45.64 2.89 18.86
C GLY A 452 44.28 2.40 18.36
N GLY A 453 43.77 2.98 17.26
CA GLY A 453 42.46 2.62 16.75
C GLY A 453 41.98 3.61 15.71
N ILE A 454 40.77 3.35 15.22
CA ILE A 454 40.06 4.22 14.28
C ILE A 454 38.98 4.97 15.06
N TYR A 455 38.92 6.28 14.88
CA TYR A 455 37.99 7.18 15.55
C TYR A 455 37.30 8.11 14.56
N VAL A 456 36.10 8.53 14.89
CA VAL A 456 35.39 9.64 14.25
C VAL A 456 35.65 10.89 15.09
N VAL A 457 36.23 11.92 14.50
CA VAL A 457 36.58 13.16 15.18
C VAL A 457 35.71 14.29 14.63
N ARG A 458 34.85 14.86 15.48
CA ARG A 458 34.02 16.01 15.13
C ARG A 458 34.66 17.31 15.65
N ASP A 459 34.96 18.21 14.74
CA ASP A 459 35.40 19.55 15.06
C ASP A 459 34.23 20.35 15.63
N MET A 460 34.40 20.92 16.82
CA MET A 460 33.31 21.60 17.52
C MET A 460 33.09 23.04 17.08
N LEU A 461 34.02 23.63 16.33
CA LEU A 461 33.89 24.97 15.78
C LEU A 461 33.19 24.97 14.42
N THR A 462 33.54 24.01 13.61
CA THR A 462 33.02 23.90 12.24
C THR A 462 31.86 22.92 12.09
N GLY A 463 31.66 22.03 13.09
CA GLY A 463 30.68 20.92 13.03
C GLY A 463 31.11 19.76 12.14
N LYS A 464 32.19 19.88 11.38
CA LYS A 464 32.68 18.86 10.45
C LYS A 464 33.26 17.66 11.16
N THR A 465 33.11 16.50 10.57
CA THR A 465 33.63 15.22 11.08
C THR A 465 34.67 14.65 10.13
N ALA A 466 35.65 13.92 10.68
CA ALA A 466 36.64 13.18 9.90
C ALA A 466 37.01 11.88 10.60
N LYS A 467 37.28 10.85 9.82
CA LYS A 467 37.85 9.60 10.31
C LYS A 467 39.33 9.81 10.58
N THR A 468 39.79 9.42 11.75
CA THR A 468 41.18 9.60 12.19
C THR A 468 41.73 8.28 12.67
N ILE A 469 42.91 7.90 12.17
CA ILE A 469 43.65 6.72 12.63
C ILE A 469 44.68 7.17 13.65
N VAL A 470 44.62 6.65 14.86
CA VAL A 470 45.65 6.80 15.86
C VAL A 470 46.53 5.56 15.82
N ALA A 471 47.73 5.68 15.23
CA ALA A 471 48.74 4.62 15.22
C ALA A 471 49.52 4.67 16.53
N LYS A 472 49.79 3.51 17.13
CA LYS A 472 50.75 3.33 18.19
C LYS A 472 51.78 2.32 17.78
#